data_cc3e561026e0ece5af32f66d8580c081
#
_entry.id   cc3e561026e0ece5af32f66d8580c081
#
_cell.length_a   1.000
_cell.length_b   1.000
_cell.length_c   1.000
_cell.angle_alpha   90.00
_cell.angle_beta   90.00
_cell.angle_gamma   90.00
#
_symmetry.space_group_name_H-M   'P 1'
#
loop_
_entity.id
_entity.type
_entity.pdbx_description
1 polymer ?
#
loop_
_entity_poly.entity_id
_entity_poly.type
_entity_poly.pdbx_seq_one_letter_code
_entity_poly.pdbx_strand_id
1 'polypeptide(L)'
;MQIRGKEVDFRVSRLKDAAALELAINNMGKKEEEIRKEKTLTAVISKTNEMFRQFFIDATGTDVLVDCEDLQESKETYTEFLRGVGEQKNKILDFSVSDIK
;
A
#
# COMPACT_ATOMS: atom_id res chain seq x y z
N MET A 1 0.92 12.01 -6.13
CA MET A 1 1.93 10.97 -5.88
C MET A 1 2.06 10.07 -7.10
N GLN A 2 3.28 9.72 -7.47
CA GLN A 2 3.49 8.79 -8.58
C GLN A 2 3.87 7.40 -8.05
N ILE A 3 3.21 6.38 -8.59
CA ILE A 3 3.47 4.98 -8.25
C ILE A 3 3.61 4.20 -9.55
N ARG A 4 4.78 3.61 -9.80
CA ARG A 4 5.11 2.89 -11.04
C ARG A 4 4.83 3.74 -12.29
N GLY A 5 5.14 5.02 -12.24
CA GLY A 5 4.91 5.94 -13.35
C GLY A 5 3.46 6.38 -13.55
N LYS A 6 2.54 5.94 -12.70
CA LYS A 6 1.14 6.35 -12.74
C LYS A 6 0.87 7.43 -11.72
N GLU A 7 0.16 8.47 -12.14
CA GLU A 7 -0.25 9.53 -11.22
C GLU A 7 -1.41 9.06 -10.36
N VAL A 8 -1.27 9.16 -9.05
CA VAL A 8 -2.26 8.71 -8.08
C VAL A 8 -2.64 9.87 -7.16
N ASP A 9 -3.93 10.12 -7.04
CA ASP A 9 -4.44 11.16 -6.15
C ASP A 9 -4.56 10.61 -4.73
N PHE A 10 -3.44 10.66 -4.01
CA PHE A 10 -3.36 10.18 -2.63
C PHE A 10 -2.49 11.12 -1.80
N ARG A 11 -2.98 11.51 -0.63
CA ARG A 11 -2.23 12.32 0.34
C ARG A 11 -2.50 11.80 1.75
N VAL A 12 -1.46 11.43 2.47
CA VAL A 12 -1.60 10.92 3.84
C VAL A 12 -2.18 11.96 4.79
N SER A 13 -2.06 13.24 4.44
CA SER A 13 -2.60 14.35 5.24
C SER A 13 -4.12 14.51 5.12
N ARG A 14 -4.75 13.86 4.15
CA ARG A 14 -6.21 13.87 4.03
C ARG A 14 -6.78 12.74 4.86
N LEU A 15 -7.74 13.06 5.74
CA LEU A 15 -8.36 12.06 6.61
C LEU A 15 -8.97 10.92 5.82
N LYS A 16 -9.62 11.22 4.70
CA LYS A 16 -10.20 10.21 3.82
C LYS A 16 -9.16 9.20 3.32
N ASP A 17 -7.99 9.69 2.89
CA ASP A 17 -6.94 8.84 2.36
C ASP A 17 -6.27 8.04 3.47
N ALA A 18 -6.04 8.66 4.62
CA ALA A 18 -5.48 7.97 5.78
C ALA A 18 -6.40 6.83 6.24
N ALA A 19 -7.70 7.07 6.29
CA ALA A 19 -8.67 6.04 6.67
C ALA A 19 -8.71 4.90 5.66
N ALA A 20 -8.66 5.21 4.37
CA ALA A 20 -8.63 4.20 3.32
C ALA A 20 -7.36 3.34 3.41
N LEU A 21 -6.22 3.96 3.71
CA LEU A 21 -4.96 3.25 3.89
C LEU A 21 -5.02 2.29 5.07
N GLU A 22 -5.54 2.73 6.21
CA GLU A 22 -5.66 1.88 7.39
C GLU A 22 -6.57 0.68 7.13
N LEU A 23 -7.68 0.89 6.45
CA LEU A 23 -8.58 -0.18 6.07
C LEU A 23 -7.92 -1.15 5.10
N ALA A 24 -7.16 -0.64 4.13
CA ALA A 24 -6.43 -1.47 3.18
C ALA A 24 -5.39 -2.36 3.89
N ILE A 25 -4.69 -1.83 4.89
CA ILE A 25 -3.73 -2.59 5.68
C ILE A 25 -4.43 -3.71 6.45
N ASN A 26 -5.57 -3.43 7.06
CA ASN A 26 -6.35 -4.44 7.79
C ASN A 26 -6.83 -5.56 6.85
N ASN A 27 -7.34 -5.20 5.68
CA ASN A 27 -7.81 -6.18 4.71
C ASN A 27 -6.66 -7.03 4.17
N MET A 28 -5.50 -6.43 3.98
CA MET A 28 -4.30 -7.14 3.54
C MET A 28 -3.86 -8.18 4.57
N GLY A 29 -3.92 -7.84 5.86
CA GLY A 29 -3.58 -8.77 6.93
C GLY A 29 -4.47 -10.02 6.95
N LYS A 30 -5.77 -9.84 6.67
CA LYS A 30 -6.71 -10.97 6.57
C LYS A 30 -6.37 -11.87 5.38
N LYS A 31 -6.03 -11.28 4.24
CA LYS A 31 -5.61 -12.03 3.06
C LYS A 31 -4.32 -12.80 3.31
N GLU A 32 -3.38 -12.19 4.00
CA GLU A 32 -2.11 -12.82 4.33
C GLU A 32 -2.31 -14.13 5.12
N GLU A 33 -3.25 -14.14 6.06
CA GLU A 33 -3.56 -15.34 6.82
C GLU A 33 -4.10 -16.45 5.92
N GLU A 34 -4.94 -16.13 4.94
CA GLU A 34 -5.45 -17.09 3.98
C GLU A 34 -4.33 -17.64 3.09
N ILE A 35 -3.40 -16.79 2.67
CA ILE A 35 -2.29 -17.17 1.82
C ILE A 35 -1.36 -18.16 2.51
N ARG A 36 -1.16 -18.00 3.81
CA ARG A 36 -0.31 -18.90 4.60
C ARG A 36 -0.80 -20.36 4.60
N LYS A 37 -2.06 -20.58 4.26
CA LYS A 37 -2.65 -21.93 4.19
C LYS A 37 -2.43 -22.58 2.82
N GLU A 38 -1.94 -21.86 1.84
CA GLU A 38 -1.70 -22.39 0.51
C GLU A 38 -0.49 -23.31 0.49
N LYS A 39 -0.58 -24.38 -0.31
CA LYS A 39 0.42 -25.46 -0.33
C LYS A 39 1.34 -25.42 -1.54
N THR A 40 0.98 -24.71 -2.60
CA THR A 40 1.78 -24.64 -3.80
C THR A 40 2.42 -23.27 -3.97
N LEU A 41 3.62 -23.27 -4.56
CA LEU A 41 4.32 -22.02 -4.83
C LEU A 41 3.53 -21.12 -5.77
N THR A 42 2.95 -21.70 -6.81
CA THR A 42 2.15 -20.95 -7.79
C THR A 42 0.98 -20.26 -7.12
N ALA A 43 0.26 -20.93 -6.23
CA ALA A 43 -0.88 -20.36 -5.51
C ALA A 43 -0.42 -19.23 -4.57
N VAL A 44 0.69 -19.43 -3.86
CA VAL A 44 1.24 -18.40 -2.96
C VAL A 44 1.61 -17.15 -3.75
N ILE A 45 2.33 -17.30 -4.85
CA ILE A 45 2.76 -16.16 -5.67
C ILE A 45 1.55 -15.42 -6.25
N SER A 46 0.61 -16.15 -6.83
CA SER A 46 -0.58 -15.57 -7.46
C SER A 46 -1.42 -14.79 -6.46
N LYS A 47 -1.71 -15.41 -5.32
CA LYS A 47 -2.55 -14.77 -4.29
C LYS A 47 -1.85 -13.62 -3.59
N THR A 48 -0.54 -13.70 -3.39
CA THR A 48 0.23 -12.61 -2.80
C THR A 48 0.25 -11.41 -3.75
N ASN A 49 0.42 -11.66 -5.03
CA ASN A 49 0.39 -10.60 -6.03
C ASN A 49 -0.99 -9.91 -6.08
N GLU A 50 -2.06 -10.70 -6.02
CA GLU A 50 -3.42 -10.15 -5.93
C GLU A 50 -3.64 -9.35 -4.65
N MET A 51 -3.06 -9.80 -3.55
CA MET A 51 -3.15 -9.10 -2.26
C MET A 51 -2.56 -7.69 -2.36
N PHE A 52 -1.37 -7.55 -2.94
CA PHE A 52 -0.75 -6.24 -3.12
C PHE A 52 -1.53 -5.38 -4.10
N ARG A 53 -2.03 -5.97 -5.17
CA ARG A 53 -2.84 -5.25 -6.15
C ARG A 53 -4.11 -4.69 -5.49
N GLN A 54 -4.81 -5.52 -4.72
CA GLN A 54 -6.02 -5.10 -4.02
C GLN A 54 -5.73 -4.04 -2.97
N PHE A 55 -4.59 -4.16 -2.30
CA PHE A 55 -4.15 -3.13 -1.34
C PHE A 55 -4.11 -1.74 -1.98
N PHE A 56 -3.49 -1.62 -3.15
CA PHE A 56 -3.41 -0.33 -3.83
C PHE A 56 -4.77 0.18 -4.29
N ILE A 57 -5.63 -0.70 -4.78
CA ILE A 57 -7.00 -0.32 -5.15
C ILE A 57 -7.75 0.22 -3.93
N ASP A 58 -7.67 -0.46 -2.81
CA ASP A 58 -8.34 -0.06 -1.58
C ASP A 58 -7.78 1.24 -1.00
N ALA A 59 -6.47 1.37 -0.98
CA ALA A 59 -5.81 2.53 -0.36
C ALA A 59 -5.89 3.78 -1.24
N THR A 60 -5.71 3.65 -2.54
CA THR A 60 -5.55 4.80 -3.45
C THR A 60 -6.66 4.96 -4.47
N GLY A 61 -7.49 3.94 -4.66
CA GLY A 61 -8.51 3.93 -5.70
C GLY A 61 -7.97 3.67 -7.11
N THR A 62 -6.68 3.38 -7.24
CA THR A 62 -6.03 3.18 -8.53
C THR A 62 -5.35 1.82 -8.57
N ASP A 63 -5.55 1.06 -9.65
CA ASP A 63 -4.92 -0.24 -9.86
C ASP A 63 -3.52 -0.06 -10.45
N VAL A 64 -2.55 0.25 -9.60
CA VAL A 64 -1.18 0.53 -10.03
C VAL A 64 -0.39 -0.71 -10.42
N LEU A 65 -0.88 -1.89 -10.04
CA LEU A 65 -0.23 -3.17 -10.34
C LEU A 65 -0.97 -3.97 -11.43
N VAL A 66 -1.82 -3.33 -12.21
CA VAL A 66 -2.65 -4.01 -13.22
C VAL A 66 -1.83 -4.87 -14.19
N ASP A 67 -0.64 -4.42 -14.56
CA ASP A 67 0.21 -5.13 -15.52
C ASP A 67 1.37 -5.87 -14.85
N CYS A 68 1.38 -5.93 -13.52
CA CYS A 68 2.50 -6.52 -12.79
C CYS A 68 2.23 -7.99 -12.51
N GLU A 69 3.07 -8.87 -13.08
CA GLU A 69 3.00 -10.31 -12.85
C GLU A 69 4.13 -10.82 -11.96
N ASP A 70 5.12 -9.98 -11.70
CA ASP A 70 6.29 -10.34 -10.88
C ASP A 70 6.04 -9.91 -9.44
N LEU A 71 5.98 -10.90 -8.55
CA LEU A 71 5.77 -10.65 -7.11
C LEU A 71 6.87 -9.75 -6.52
N GLN A 72 8.10 -9.88 -6.98
CA GLN A 72 9.21 -9.05 -6.51
C GLN A 72 8.93 -7.58 -6.79
N GLU A 73 8.48 -7.26 -8.00
CA GLU A 73 8.12 -5.88 -8.36
C GLU A 73 6.94 -5.35 -7.57
N SER A 74 5.93 -6.19 -7.35
CA SER A 74 4.77 -5.81 -6.54
C SER A 74 5.19 -5.47 -5.11
N LYS A 75 6.05 -6.29 -4.54
CA LYS A 75 6.56 -6.11 -3.19
C LYS A 75 7.41 -4.84 -3.06
N GLU A 76 8.25 -4.59 -4.05
CA GLU A 76 9.07 -3.37 -4.09
C GLU A 76 8.19 -2.13 -4.19
N THR A 77 7.17 -2.16 -5.03
CA THR A 77 6.21 -1.06 -5.17
C THR A 77 5.51 -0.77 -3.85
N TYR A 78 5.06 -1.82 -3.17
CA TYR A 78 4.43 -1.70 -1.86
C TYR A 78 5.38 -1.07 -0.83
N THR A 79 6.62 -1.55 -0.76
CA THR A 79 7.63 -1.05 0.17
C THR A 79 7.94 0.42 -0.08
N GLU A 80 8.10 0.82 -1.34
CA GLU A 80 8.33 2.21 -1.73
C GLU A 80 7.17 3.11 -1.32
N PHE A 81 5.94 2.64 -1.53
CA PHE A 81 4.75 3.38 -1.15
C PHE A 81 4.70 3.63 0.36
N LEU A 82 4.94 2.59 1.16
CA LEU A 82 4.92 2.71 2.62
C LEU A 82 6.03 3.64 3.12
N ARG A 83 7.20 3.61 2.47
CA ARG A 83 8.28 4.51 2.83
C ARG A 83 7.89 5.96 2.59
N GLY A 84 7.28 6.24 1.45
CA GLY A 84 6.78 7.58 1.13
C GLY A 84 5.72 8.05 2.11
N VAL A 85 4.81 7.16 2.51
CA VAL A 85 3.79 7.47 3.52
C VAL A 85 4.45 7.80 4.87
N GLY A 86 5.47 7.03 5.27
CA GLY A 86 6.21 7.27 6.50
C GLY A 86 6.89 8.64 6.50
N GLU A 87 7.50 9.03 5.39
CA GLU A 87 8.13 10.34 5.24
C GLU A 87 7.11 11.47 5.36
N GLN A 88 5.95 11.33 4.73
CA GLN A 88 4.88 12.32 4.82
C GLN A 88 4.34 12.43 6.26
N LYS A 89 4.19 11.30 6.93
CA LYS A 89 3.77 11.27 8.33
C LYS A 89 4.75 12.02 9.22
N ASN A 90 6.04 11.82 9.02
CA ASN A 90 7.07 12.50 9.79
C ASN A 90 7.03 14.02 9.59
N LYS A 91 6.79 14.48 8.36
CA LYS A 91 6.63 15.92 8.09
C LYS A 91 5.45 16.52 8.82
N ILE A 92 4.33 15.78 8.91
CA ILE A 92 3.16 16.22 9.65
C ILE A 92 3.48 16.35 11.13
N LEU A 93 4.18 15.37 11.70
CA LEU A 93 4.58 15.36 13.11
C LEU A 93 5.56 16.50 13.41
N ASP A 94 6.52 16.75 12.53
CA ASP A 94 7.48 17.85 12.69
C ASP A 94 6.77 19.19 12.71
N PHE A 95 5.79 19.39 11.83
CA PHE A 95 4.98 20.61 11.82
C PHE A 95 4.24 20.79 13.15
N SER A 96 3.64 19.73 13.67
CA SER A 96 2.92 19.77 14.94
C SER A 96 3.83 20.14 16.10
N VAL A 97 5.03 19.60 16.13
CA VAL A 97 6.02 19.90 17.17
C VAL A 97 6.46 21.36 17.07
N SER A 98 6.67 21.88 15.87
CA SER A 98 7.02 23.26 15.66
C SER A 98 5.94 24.23 16.12
N ASP A 99 4.67 23.87 15.94
CA ASP A 99 3.53 24.68 16.37
C ASP A 99 3.43 24.78 17.89
N ILE A 100 3.83 23.73 18.59
CA ILE A 100 3.74 23.69 20.05
C ILE A 100 4.78 24.63 20.70
N LYS A 101 5.88 24.89 20.01
CA LYS A 101 6.90 25.80 20.49
C LYS A 101 6.50 27.25 20.29
#